data_a9291c22ff40f9c9e262f447bbea11b8
#
_entry.id   a9291c22ff40f9c9e262f447bbea11b8
#
_cell.length_a   1.000
_cell.length_b   1.000
_cell.length_c   1.000
_cell.angle_alpha   90.00
_cell.angle_beta   90.00
_cell.angle_gamma   90.00
#
_symmetry.space_group_name_H-M   'P 1'
#
loop_
_entity.id
_entity.type
_entity.pdbx_description
1 polymer ?
#
loop_
_entity_poly.entity_id
_entity_poly.type
_entity_poly.pdbx_seq_one_letter_code
_entity_poly.pdbx_strand_id
1 'polypeptide(L)'
;ADEEARRGLWGEDIDVRFPMREWGWKEADVWQYLDSKGVCIPARTDCALCPYQRLGEWRELYLNHPELYREGIALEDEIGHTFRSPGRDTWPADLRSLAQEFDSGRKLREYKRATTCRVCSL
;
A
#
# COMPACT_ATOMS: atom_id res chain seq x y z
N ALA A 1 -19.65 5.35 -11.79
CA ALA A 1 -19.85 6.78 -12.13
C ALA A 1 -18.54 7.44 -12.59
N ASP A 2 -17.43 7.22 -11.88
CA ASP A 2 -16.15 7.90 -12.17
C ASP A 2 -15.44 7.41 -13.44
N GLU A 3 -15.68 6.18 -13.86
CA GLU A 3 -15.01 5.60 -15.02
C GLU A 3 -15.54 6.16 -16.36
N GLU A 4 -16.83 6.46 -16.41
CA GLU A 4 -17.43 7.09 -17.61
C GLU A 4 -16.96 8.54 -17.78
N ALA A 5 -16.79 9.27 -16.66
CA ALA A 5 -16.23 10.62 -16.68
C ALA A 5 -14.75 10.61 -17.14
N ARG A 6 -14.02 9.53 -16.88
CA ARG A 6 -12.62 9.38 -17.30
C ARG A 6 -12.45 9.13 -18.80
N ARG A 7 -13.45 8.63 -19.50
CA ARG A 7 -13.38 8.43 -20.97
C ARG A 7 -13.06 9.72 -21.71
N GLY A 8 -13.66 10.83 -21.28
CA GLY A 8 -13.43 12.15 -21.91
C GLY A 8 -12.04 12.74 -21.69
N LEU A 9 -11.24 12.17 -20.77
CA LEU A 9 -9.90 12.67 -20.47
C LEU A 9 -8.82 12.18 -21.45
N TRP A 10 -9.10 11.14 -22.24
CA TRP A 10 -8.10 10.44 -23.05
C TRP A 10 -8.10 10.84 -24.53
N GLY A 11 -9.03 11.71 -24.96
CA GLY A 11 -9.18 12.11 -26.36
C GLY A 11 -9.98 11.10 -27.20
N GLU A 12 -10.44 11.54 -28.36
CA GLU A 12 -11.32 10.75 -29.25
C GLU A 12 -10.59 9.60 -29.95
N ASP A 13 -9.25 9.66 -30.03
CA ASP A 13 -8.41 8.68 -30.71
C ASP A 13 -8.10 7.43 -29.85
N ILE A 14 -8.53 7.42 -28.58
CA ILE A 14 -8.25 6.32 -27.65
C ILE A 14 -9.53 5.58 -27.31
N ASP A 15 -9.62 4.30 -27.71
CA ASP A 15 -10.71 3.41 -27.29
C ASP A 15 -10.51 2.93 -25.86
N VAL A 16 -11.20 3.57 -24.92
CA VAL A 16 -11.14 3.23 -23.49
C VAL A 16 -12.19 2.17 -23.17
N ARG A 17 -11.73 1.00 -22.73
CA ARG A 17 -12.59 -0.12 -22.33
C ARG A 17 -12.44 -0.46 -20.86
N PHE A 18 -13.51 -0.95 -20.27
CA PHE A 18 -13.56 -1.39 -18.86
C PHE A 18 -13.98 -2.87 -18.79
N PRO A 19 -13.07 -3.80 -19.09
CA PRO A 19 -13.41 -5.22 -19.26
C PRO A 19 -14.14 -5.83 -18.06
N MET A 20 -13.73 -5.49 -16.83
CA MET A 20 -14.36 -6.01 -15.63
C MET A 20 -15.85 -5.62 -15.55
N ARG A 21 -16.15 -4.40 -15.96
CA ARG A 21 -17.52 -3.89 -16.01
C ARG A 21 -18.33 -4.52 -17.15
N GLU A 22 -17.70 -4.67 -18.31
CA GLU A 22 -18.31 -5.33 -19.48
C GLU A 22 -18.67 -6.79 -19.18
N TRP A 23 -17.84 -7.48 -18.39
CA TRP A 23 -18.08 -8.87 -17.96
C TRP A 23 -18.97 -8.97 -16.71
N GLY A 24 -19.32 -7.86 -16.09
CA GLY A 24 -20.08 -7.83 -14.84
C GLY A 24 -19.32 -8.39 -13.63
N TRP A 25 -17.99 -8.44 -13.72
CA TRP A 25 -17.16 -8.99 -12.66
C TRP A 25 -17.01 -8.02 -11.48
N LYS A 26 -17.07 -8.59 -10.29
CA LYS A 26 -16.74 -7.93 -9.03
C LYS A 26 -15.36 -8.40 -8.55
N GLU A 27 -14.86 -7.77 -7.53
CA GLU A 27 -13.58 -8.14 -6.91
C GLU A 27 -13.52 -9.63 -6.54
N ALA A 28 -14.60 -10.18 -5.98
CA ALA A 28 -14.68 -11.59 -5.63
C ALA A 28 -14.49 -12.53 -6.82
N ASP A 29 -15.03 -12.16 -7.99
CA ASP A 29 -14.91 -12.96 -9.21
C ASP A 29 -13.45 -12.98 -9.72
N VAL A 30 -12.75 -11.85 -9.57
CA VAL A 30 -11.30 -11.76 -9.89
C VAL A 30 -10.50 -12.71 -9.00
N TRP A 31 -10.74 -12.69 -7.69
CA TRP A 31 -10.04 -13.57 -6.75
C TRP A 31 -10.31 -15.03 -7.05
N GLN A 32 -11.56 -15.40 -7.30
CA GLN A 32 -11.94 -16.76 -7.66
C GLN A 32 -11.28 -17.20 -8.98
N TYR A 33 -11.21 -16.32 -9.95
CA TYR A 33 -10.52 -16.60 -11.22
C TYR A 33 -9.03 -16.85 -11.02
N LEU A 34 -8.33 -15.99 -10.27
CA LEU A 34 -6.91 -16.14 -9.98
C LEU A 34 -6.61 -17.43 -9.21
N ASP A 35 -7.42 -17.76 -8.22
CA ASP A 35 -7.32 -19.04 -7.50
C ASP A 35 -7.53 -20.24 -8.45
N SER A 36 -8.51 -20.17 -9.33
CA SER A 36 -8.77 -21.25 -10.34
C SER A 36 -7.62 -21.47 -11.30
N LYS A 37 -6.79 -20.44 -11.53
CA LYS A 37 -5.59 -20.50 -12.38
C LYS A 37 -4.32 -20.82 -11.61
N GLY A 38 -4.40 -21.04 -10.30
CA GLY A 38 -3.22 -21.28 -9.46
C GLY A 38 -2.25 -20.11 -9.40
N VAL A 39 -2.73 -18.89 -9.66
CA VAL A 39 -1.90 -17.68 -9.60
C VAL A 39 -1.71 -17.29 -8.15
N CYS A 40 -0.47 -17.31 -7.69
CA CYS A 40 -0.13 -16.79 -6.37
C CYS A 40 -0.37 -15.29 -6.32
N ILE A 41 -1.31 -14.88 -5.48
CA ILE A 41 -1.62 -13.46 -5.31
C ILE A 41 -0.60 -12.88 -4.34
N PRO A 42 0.25 -11.92 -4.77
CA PRO A 42 1.24 -11.32 -3.89
C PRO A 42 0.54 -10.61 -2.73
N ALA A 43 1.22 -10.53 -1.60
CA ALA A 43 0.90 -9.55 -0.60
C ALA A 43 0.99 -8.14 -1.24
N ARG A 44 0.50 -7.13 -0.55
CA ARG A 44 0.49 -5.76 -1.04
C ARG A 44 1.72 -5.38 -1.89
N THR A 45 1.50 -4.77 -3.04
CA THR A 45 2.53 -4.37 -4.02
C THR A 45 2.72 -2.85 -4.06
N ASP A 46 2.72 -2.20 -2.92
CA ASP A 46 2.91 -0.75 -2.83
C ASP A 46 4.37 -0.34 -3.05
N CYS A 47 4.57 0.95 -3.29
CA CYS A 47 5.90 1.55 -3.28
C CYS A 47 6.57 1.30 -1.92
N ALA A 48 7.88 1.02 -1.91
CA ALA A 48 8.64 0.72 -0.70
C ALA A 48 8.54 1.82 0.37
N LEU A 49 8.44 3.08 -0.04
CA LEU A 49 8.31 4.25 0.83
C LEU A 49 6.94 4.93 0.67
N CYS A 50 5.87 4.14 0.69
CA CYS A 50 4.51 4.66 0.56
C CYS A 50 4.04 5.30 1.88
N PRO A 51 3.58 6.57 1.90
CA PRO A 51 3.10 7.23 3.11
C PRO A 51 1.82 6.58 3.68
N TYR A 52 1.12 5.81 2.87
CA TYR A 52 -0.08 5.07 3.28
C TYR A 52 0.21 3.70 3.88
N GLN A 53 1.48 3.31 3.98
CA GLN A 53 1.87 2.05 4.63
C GLN A 53 1.33 1.97 6.06
N ARG A 54 0.93 0.76 6.43
CA ARG A 54 0.55 0.44 7.80
C ARG A 54 1.81 0.23 8.64
N LEU A 55 1.66 0.37 9.93
CA LEU A 55 2.76 0.23 10.88
C LEU A 55 3.49 -1.13 10.77
N GLY A 56 2.73 -2.21 10.54
CA GLY A 56 3.29 -3.55 10.31
C GLY A 56 4.15 -3.63 9.04
N GLU A 57 3.75 -2.92 7.99
CA GLU A 57 4.49 -2.88 6.72
C GLU A 57 5.79 -2.07 6.85
N TRP A 58 5.77 -0.97 7.61
CA TRP A 58 6.99 -0.24 7.98
C TRP A 58 7.97 -1.11 8.78
N ARG A 59 7.43 -1.94 9.70
CA ARG A 59 8.26 -2.90 10.44
C ARG A 59 8.83 -3.99 9.54
N GLU A 60 8.04 -4.54 8.62
CA GLU A 60 8.52 -5.52 7.63
C GLU A 60 9.62 -4.91 6.75
N LEU A 61 9.45 -3.67 6.29
CA LEU A 61 10.47 -2.95 5.54
C LEU A 61 11.75 -2.77 6.36
N TYR A 62 11.62 -2.36 7.63
CA TYR A 62 12.74 -2.19 8.56
C TYR A 62 13.55 -3.49 8.75
N LEU A 63 12.84 -4.62 8.93
CA LEU A 63 13.48 -5.91 9.21
C LEU A 63 14.05 -6.59 7.95
N ASN A 64 13.35 -6.50 6.84
CA ASN A 64 13.68 -7.27 5.63
C ASN A 64 14.46 -6.46 4.59
N HIS A 65 14.34 -5.12 4.60
CA HIS A 65 14.98 -4.22 3.64
C HIS A 65 15.55 -2.97 4.36
N PRO A 66 16.53 -3.16 5.26
CA PRO A 66 17.05 -2.08 6.10
C PRO A 66 17.74 -0.98 5.30
N GLU A 67 18.26 -1.27 4.11
CA GLU A 67 18.81 -0.28 3.19
C GLU A 67 17.76 0.69 2.68
N LEU A 68 16.62 0.19 2.22
CA LEU A 68 15.49 1.02 1.77
C LEU A 68 14.89 1.84 2.92
N TYR A 69 14.85 1.24 4.10
CA TYR A 69 14.38 1.98 5.29
C TYR A 69 15.30 3.15 5.62
N ARG A 70 16.63 2.97 5.52
CA ARG A 70 17.62 4.04 5.71
C ARG A 70 17.53 5.13 4.65
N GLU A 71 17.25 4.76 3.39
CA GLU A 71 16.96 5.73 2.34
C GLU A 71 15.72 6.58 2.69
N GLY A 72 14.69 5.97 3.27
CA GLY A 72 13.52 6.67 3.77
C GLY A 72 13.87 7.69 4.86
N ILE A 73 14.71 7.33 5.83
CA ILE A 73 15.19 8.26 6.86
C ILE A 73 15.96 9.43 6.23
N ALA A 74 16.84 9.16 5.27
CA ALA A 74 17.59 10.21 4.58
C ALA A 74 16.68 11.16 3.81
N LEU A 75 15.63 10.64 3.18
CA LEU A 75 14.63 11.47 2.50
C LEU A 75 13.83 12.33 3.49
N GLU A 76 13.43 11.80 4.64
CA GLU A 76 12.78 12.62 5.69
C GLU A 76 13.69 13.78 6.15
N ASP A 77 14.98 13.51 6.34
CA ASP A 77 15.96 14.53 6.72
C ASP A 77 16.12 15.60 5.62
N GLU A 78 16.10 15.20 4.35
CA GLU A 78 16.28 16.11 3.20
C GLU A 78 15.04 17.00 2.96
N ILE A 79 13.84 16.39 3.00
CA ILE A 79 12.58 17.13 2.73
C ILE A 79 12.04 17.86 3.97
N GLY A 80 12.48 17.49 5.17
CA GLY A 80 11.99 18.06 6.43
C GLY A 80 10.54 17.65 6.77
N HIS A 81 10.05 16.56 6.20
CA HIS A 81 8.72 16.01 6.45
C HIS A 81 8.79 14.50 6.69
N THR A 82 7.83 13.98 7.47
CA THR A 82 7.73 12.56 7.78
C THR A 82 6.82 11.84 6.80
N PHE A 83 7.14 10.59 6.46
CA PHE A 83 6.27 9.74 5.66
C PHE A 83 4.94 9.43 6.36
N ARG A 84 4.96 9.23 7.65
CA ARG A 84 3.76 9.00 8.45
C ARG A 84 3.21 10.33 8.95
N SER A 85 1.89 10.48 8.93
CA SER A 85 1.24 11.67 9.47
C SER A 85 1.44 11.76 11.00
N PRO A 86 1.95 12.88 11.52
CA PRO A 86 2.00 13.10 12.95
C PRO A 86 0.62 12.98 13.61
N GLY A 87 0.56 12.33 14.76
CA GLY A 87 -0.69 12.17 15.51
C GLY A 87 -1.68 11.14 14.94
N ARG A 88 -1.28 10.38 13.92
CA ARG A 88 -2.10 9.29 13.37
C ARG A 88 -2.40 8.21 14.40
N ASP A 89 -1.44 7.92 15.24
CA ASP A 89 -1.51 6.94 16.33
C ASP A 89 -0.50 7.29 17.43
N THR A 90 -0.26 6.38 18.37
CA THR A 90 0.69 6.58 19.49
C THR A 90 2.15 6.28 19.12
N TRP A 91 2.45 5.99 17.88
CA TRP A 91 3.79 5.70 17.38
C TRP A 91 4.44 6.93 16.75
N PRO A 92 5.78 7.04 16.77
CA PRO A 92 6.47 8.12 16.11
C PRO A 92 6.10 8.26 14.63
N ALA A 93 6.05 9.49 14.16
CA ALA A 93 5.80 9.75 12.74
C ALA A 93 7.07 9.58 11.91
N ASP A 94 8.21 10.01 12.44
CA ASP A 94 9.50 9.90 11.76
C ASP A 94 10.05 8.47 11.80
N LEU A 95 10.69 8.06 10.72
CA LEU A 95 11.19 6.70 10.57
C LEU A 95 12.35 6.38 11.51
N ARG A 96 13.15 7.38 11.91
CA ARG A 96 14.29 7.19 12.82
C ARG A 96 13.81 6.80 14.21
N SER A 97 12.88 7.57 14.78
CA SER A 97 12.28 7.25 16.07
C SER A 97 11.45 5.99 16.03
N LEU A 98 10.79 5.74 14.88
CA LEU A 98 10.01 4.53 14.66
C LEU A 98 10.89 3.27 14.68
N ALA A 99 12.10 3.33 14.12
CA ALA A 99 13.08 2.24 14.21
C ALA A 99 13.46 1.92 15.65
N GLN A 100 13.68 2.95 16.50
CA GLN A 100 13.97 2.76 17.91
C GLN A 100 12.84 2.04 18.66
N GLU A 101 11.60 2.35 18.31
CA GLU A 101 10.44 1.65 18.88
C GLU A 101 10.38 0.19 18.43
N PHE A 102 10.76 -0.12 17.19
CA PHE A 102 10.86 -1.49 16.71
C PHE A 102 11.95 -2.27 17.44
N ASP A 103 13.11 -1.66 17.65
CA ASP A 103 14.23 -2.25 18.41
C ASP A 103 13.88 -2.48 19.88
N SER A 104 13.08 -1.61 20.49
CA SER A 104 12.61 -1.76 21.86
C SER A 104 11.71 -2.98 22.08
N GLY A 105 11.26 -3.62 20.98
CA GLY A 105 10.34 -4.75 21.03
C GLY A 105 8.89 -4.36 21.36
N ARG A 106 8.53 -3.07 21.21
CA ARG A 106 7.16 -2.61 21.42
C ARG A 106 6.20 -3.41 20.55
N LYS A 107 5.19 -4.01 21.18
CA LYS A 107 4.22 -4.87 20.47
C LYS A 107 3.31 -4.04 19.57
N LEU A 108 3.28 -4.42 18.30
CA LEU A 108 2.29 -3.93 17.35
C LEU A 108 0.93 -4.56 17.67
N ARG A 109 -0.11 -3.75 17.61
CA ARG A 109 -1.47 -4.27 17.58
C ARG A 109 -1.64 -5.00 16.24
N GLU A 110 -1.75 -6.31 16.28
CA GLU A 110 -2.04 -7.08 15.07
C GLU A 110 -3.40 -6.66 14.53
N TYR A 111 -3.39 -5.97 13.41
CA TYR A 111 -4.58 -5.83 12.59
C TYR A 111 -4.79 -7.18 11.92
N LYS A 112 -5.87 -7.88 12.26
CA LYS A 112 -6.34 -8.98 11.41
C LYS A 112 -6.42 -8.41 10.00
N ARG A 113 -5.58 -8.90 9.10
CA ARG A 113 -5.67 -8.55 7.69
C ARG A 113 -7.11 -8.79 7.29
N ALA A 114 -7.81 -7.74 6.89
CA ALA A 114 -9.07 -7.94 6.20
C ALA A 114 -8.72 -8.80 4.97
N THR A 115 -9.27 -9.99 4.90
CA THR A 115 -9.04 -10.96 3.82
C THR A 115 -9.46 -10.43 2.45
N THR A 116 -10.05 -9.25 2.41
CA THR A 116 -10.73 -8.68 1.24
C THR A 116 -9.97 -7.58 0.52
N CYS A 117 -8.89 -7.04 1.06
CA CYS A 117 -8.14 -5.99 0.35
C CYS A 117 -6.65 -6.34 0.31
N ARG A 118 -6.25 -7.03 -0.75
CA ARG A 118 -4.85 -7.36 -1.05
C ARG A 118 -4.23 -6.38 -2.05
N VAL A 119 -5.00 -5.43 -2.51
CA VAL A 119 -4.58 -4.38 -3.43
C VAL A 119 -4.66 -3.05 -2.70
N CYS A 120 -3.79 -2.12 -3.06
CA CYS A 120 -3.87 -0.74 -2.57
C CYS A 120 -5.28 -0.21 -2.88
N SER A 121 -6.09 -0.01 -1.86
CA SER A 121 -7.34 0.73 -2.02
C SER A 121 -6.98 2.19 -2.14
N LEU A 122 -6.91 2.66 -3.37
CA LEU A 122 -6.91 4.08 -3.69
C LEU A 122 -8.21 4.73 -3.27
#